data_bb4c540860f425a38f23b35f49994bf3
#
_entry.id   bb4c540860f425a38f23b35f49994bf3
#
_cell.length_a   1.000
_cell.length_b   1.000
_cell.length_c   1.000
_cell.angle_alpha   90.00
_cell.angle_beta   90.00
_cell.angle_gamma   90.00
#
_symmetry.space_group_name_H-M   'P 1'
#
loop_
_entity.id
_entity.type
_entity.pdbx_description
1 polymer ?
#
loop_
_entity_poly.entity_id
_entity_poly.type
_entity_poly.pdbx_seq_one_letter_code
_entity_poly.pdbx_strand_id
1 'polypeptide(L)'
;MPDRNVKTIRDLIYYQYAKIIARRAFSMFDGKEAKKQHYGFVKKTFQELKRGDKSWSEITREDWQFVESEKKYIYCGTEGDLHKEHIIPRSLRIKPECEICDKIQGIHNQVWACRQCNSSKGTKGLYEFYKAKYPNEKKFYDLIPPLLEKKYLKTIYNCHKCVGTLNKGDIDGDGEISVMDIDFILH
;
A
#
# COMPACT_ATOMS: atom_id res chain seq x y z
N MET A 1 8.67 12.82 -6.48
CA MET A 1 9.92 12.04 -6.38
C MET A 1 10.02 11.45 -4.97
N PRO A 2 10.35 10.18 -4.82
CA PRO A 2 10.71 9.63 -3.52
C PRO A 2 11.99 10.31 -2.99
N ASP A 3 12.23 10.16 -1.67
CA ASP A 3 13.47 10.67 -1.04
C ASP A 3 14.70 10.03 -1.71
N ARG A 4 15.81 10.76 -1.79
CA ARG A 4 17.08 10.28 -2.38
C ARG A 4 17.61 8.98 -1.75
N ASN A 5 17.16 8.65 -0.54
CA ASN A 5 17.54 7.43 0.17
C ASN A 5 16.69 6.21 -0.21
N VAL A 6 15.66 6.37 -1.01
CA VAL A 6 14.84 5.28 -1.56
C VAL A 6 15.57 4.72 -2.78
N LYS A 7 16.09 3.50 -2.67
CA LYS A 7 16.92 2.85 -3.69
C LYS A 7 16.38 1.50 -4.13
N THR A 8 15.47 0.92 -3.35
CA THR A 8 14.95 -0.42 -3.58
C THR A 8 13.44 -0.46 -3.35
N ILE A 9 12.80 -1.53 -3.78
CA ILE A 9 11.38 -1.78 -3.51
C ILE A 9 11.11 -1.82 -2.00
N ARG A 10 12.01 -2.41 -1.21
CA ARG A 10 11.91 -2.39 0.25
C ARG A 10 11.89 -0.97 0.78
N ASP A 11 12.82 -0.14 0.35
CA ASP A 11 12.90 1.25 0.76
C ASP A 11 11.64 2.02 0.37
N LEU A 12 11.13 1.78 -0.83
CA LEU A 12 9.92 2.42 -1.33
C LEU A 12 8.69 2.06 -0.50
N ILE A 13 8.50 0.78 -0.19
CA ILE A 13 7.41 0.29 0.66
C ILE A 13 7.52 0.92 2.07
N TYR A 14 8.69 0.93 2.67
CA TYR A 14 8.91 1.56 3.98
C TYR A 14 8.66 3.08 3.96
N TYR A 15 9.05 3.75 2.88
CA TYR A 15 8.83 5.17 2.72
C TYR A 15 7.33 5.50 2.59
N GLN A 16 6.57 4.76 1.80
CA GLN A 16 5.11 4.90 1.71
C GLN A 16 4.45 4.62 3.07
N TYR A 17 4.88 3.59 3.77
CA TYR A 17 4.37 3.29 5.11
C TYR A 17 4.65 4.42 6.12
N ALA A 18 5.86 4.99 6.11
CA ALA A 18 6.19 6.16 6.92
C ALA A 18 5.29 7.36 6.61
N LYS A 19 4.95 7.59 5.34
CA LYS A 19 4.00 8.64 4.92
C LYS A 19 2.58 8.40 5.45
N ILE A 20 2.10 7.15 5.47
CA ILE A 20 0.79 6.81 6.03
C ILE A 20 0.75 7.16 7.53
N ILE A 21 1.79 6.80 8.28
CA ILE A 21 1.88 7.11 9.71
C ILE A 21 1.89 8.62 9.93
N ALA A 22 2.71 9.34 9.15
CA ALA A 22 2.83 10.79 9.25
C ALA A 22 1.50 11.50 8.92
N ARG A 23 0.81 11.10 7.85
CA ARG A 23 -0.51 11.67 7.48
C ARG A 23 -1.47 11.60 8.67
N ARG A 24 -1.51 10.49 9.39
CA ARG A 24 -2.37 10.32 10.56
C ARG A 24 -1.91 11.18 11.75
N ALA A 25 -0.60 11.24 12.01
CA ALA A 25 -0.03 12.00 13.11
C ALA A 25 -0.20 13.51 12.94
N PHE A 26 -0.22 14.00 11.70
CA PHE A 26 -0.29 15.43 11.36
C PHE A 26 -1.60 15.84 10.67
N SER A 27 -2.64 15.01 10.71
CA SER A 27 -3.92 15.28 10.05
C SER A 27 -4.64 16.53 10.56
N MET A 28 -4.31 17.01 11.77
CA MET A 28 -4.93 18.16 12.42
C MET A 28 -4.06 19.43 12.33
N PHE A 29 -2.92 19.39 11.66
CA PHE A 29 -1.98 20.51 11.61
C PHE A 29 -1.86 21.08 10.21
N ASP A 30 -2.02 22.40 10.07
CA ASP A 30 -1.85 23.15 8.84
C ASP A 30 -0.67 24.12 8.92
N GLY A 31 -0.16 24.55 7.74
CA GLY A 31 0.86 25.58 7.61
C GLY A 31 2.24 25.07 7.20
N LYS A 32 3.18 26.02 7.00
CA LYS A 32 4.54 25.70 6.52
C LYS A 32 5.36 24.90 7.53
N GLU A 33 5.23 25.23 8.81
CA GLU A 33 5.95 24.54 9.88
C GLU A 33 5.45 23.10 10.05
N ALA A 34 4.14 22.88 9.98
CA ALA A 34 3.56 21.55 10.01
C ALA A 34 4.06 20.68 8.83
N LYS A 35 4.19 21.26 7.64
CA LYS A 35 4.76 20.54 6.47
C LYS A 35 6.21 20.14 6.69
N LYS A 36 7.02 21.01 7.30
CA LYS A 36 8.43 20.71 7.61
C LYS A 36 8.55 19.61 8.67
N GLN A 37 7.75 19.69 9.73
CA GLN A 37 7.71 18.67 10.78
C GLN A 37 7.21 17.33 10.23
N HIS A 38 6.16 17.34 9.40
CA HIS A 38 5.66 16.16 8.71
C HIS A 38 6.77 15.48 7.88
N TYR A 39 7.50 16.25 7.07
CA TYR A 39 8.61 15.71 6.27
C TYR A 39 9.73 15.13 7.14
N GLY A 40 10.13 15.84 8.20
CA GLY A 40 11.12 15.36 9.17
C GLY A 40 10.68 14.05 9.84
N PHE A 41 9.42 13.95 10.21
CA PHE A 41 8.84 12.74 10.79
C PHE A 41 8.83 11.56 9.81
N VAL A 42 8.43 11.78 8.56
CA VAL A 42 8.49 10.74 7.51
C VAL A 42 9.90 10.21 7.36
N LYS A 43 10.90 11.11 7.26
CA LYS A 43 12.30 10.74 7.09
C LYS A 43 12.83 9.94 8.28
N LYS A 44 12.52 10.37 9.51
CA LYS A 44 12.91 9.67 10.74
C LYS A 44 12.28 8.27 10.78
N THR A 45 10.96 8.17 10.60
CA THR A 45 10.23 6.89 10.61
C THR A 45 10.72 5.93 9.53
N PHE A 46 11.02 6.44 8.34
CA PHE A 46 11.61 5.64 7.26
C PHE A 46 12.97 5.05 7.67
N GLN A 47 13.84 5.85 8.28
CA GLN A 47 15.16 5.37 8.74
C GLN A 47 15.02 4.34 9.87
N GLU A 48 14.08 4.52 10.80
CA GLU A 48 13.79 3.56 11.86
C GLU A 48 13.31 2.21 11.29
N LEU A 49 12.42 2.23 10.29
CA LEU A 49 11.97 1.02 9.59
C LEU A 49 13.12 0.33 8.85
N LYS A 50 13.97 1.12 8.17
CA LYS A 50 15.11 0.60 7.41
C LYS A 50 16.15 -0.09 8.30
N ARG A 51 16.38 0.42 9.50
CA ARG A 51 17.31 -0.16 10.49
C ARG A 51 16.70 -1.30 11.31
N GLY A 52 15.39 -1.49 11.25
CA GLY A 52 14.68 -2.45 12.07
C GLY A 52 14.36 -1.97 13.49
N ASP A 53 14.63 -0.70 13.80
CA ASP A 53 14.29 -0.06 15.09
C ASP A 53 12.76 0.05 15.27
N LYS A 54 12.01 0.01 14.18
CA LYS A 54 10.55 0.03 14.13
C LYS A 54 10.04 -1.10 13.24
N SER A 55 9.09 -1.85 13.77
CA SER A 55 8.43 -2.93 13.04
C SER A 55 7.12 -2.45 12.39
N TRP A 56 6.61 -3.23 11.43
CA TRP A 56 5.24 -3.13 11.00
C TRP A 56 4.30 -3.29 12.19
N SER A 57 3.21 -2.53 12.26
CA SER A 57 2.15 -2.84 13.23
C SER A 57 1.58 -4.23 12.94
N GLU A 58 1.16 -4.94 13.98
CA GLU A 58 0.65 -6.29 13.84
C GLU A 58 -0.57 -6.34 12.90
N ILE A 59 -0.60 -7.35 12.04
CA ILE A 59 -1.69 -7.59 11.07
C ILE A 59 -3.04 -7.69 11.79
N THR A 60 -3.07 -8.38 12.93
CA THR A 60 -4.25 -8.53 13.78
C THR A 60 -4.90 -7.20 14.15
N ARG A 61 -4.09 -6.19 14.50
CA ARG A 61 -4.62 -4.87 14.87
C ARG A 61 -5.30 -4.15 13.70
N GLU A 62 -4.80 -4.33 12.50
CA GLU A 62 -5.38 -3.74 11.29
C GLU A 62 -6.65 -4.46 10.85
N ASP A 63 -6.66 -5.76 11.00
CA ASP A 63 -7.84 -6.57 10.73
C ASP A 63 -8.95 -6.28 11.74
N TRP A 64 -8.63 -6.08 13.03
CA TRP A 64 -9.58 -5.61 14.03
C TRP A 64 -10.13 -4.22 13.68
N GLN A 65 -9.27 -3.26 13.35
CA GLN A 65 -9.71 -1.93 12.92
C GLN A 65 -10.60 -1.99 11.68
N PHE A 66 -10.36 -2.94 10.79
CA PHE A 66 -11.17 -3.15 9.60
C PHE A 66 -12.53 -3.77 9.94
N VAL A 67 -12.58 -4.74 10.87
CA VAL A 67 -13.82 -5.40 11.31
C VAL A 67 -14.70 -4.43 12.12
N GLU A 68 -14.09 -3.58 12.95
CA GLU A 68 -14.77 -2.61 13.82
C GLU A 68 -15.16 -1.31 13.09
N SER A 69 -14.54 -1.01 11.93
CA SER A 69 -14.89 0.16 11.14
C SER A 69 -16.27 0.02 10.53
N GLU A 70 -16.96 1.17 10.31
CA GLU A 70 -18.19 1.20 9.54
C GLU A 70 -18.03 0.43 8.21
N LYS A 71 -19.02 -0.39 7.88
CA LYS A 71 -19.04 -1.18 6.63
C LYS A 71 -19.27 -0.27 5.42
N LYS A 72 -18.23 0.45 5.03
CA LYS A 72 -18.20 1.29 3.82
C LYS A 72 -17.31 0.67 2.76
N TYR A 73 -17.60 0.96 1.51
CA TYR A 73 -16.72 0.55 0.41
C TYR A 73 -15.37 1.24 0.54
N ILE A 74 -14.33 0.46 0.79
CA ILE A 74 -13.01 1.02 1.10
C ILE A 74 -12.40 1.83 -0.07
N TYR A 75 -12.79 1.54 -1.31
CA TYR A 75 -12.26 2.23 -2.50
C TYR A 75 -12.96 3.55 -2.84
N CYS A 76 -14.22 3.73 -2.46
CA CYS A 76 -15.00 4.91 -2.84
C CYS A 76 -15.76 5.56 -1.69
N GLY A 77 -15.78 4.95 -0.50
CA GLY A 77 -16.42 5.50 0.70
C GLY A 77 -17.96 5.49 0.66
N THR A 78 -18.59 4.95 -0.37
CA THR A 78 -20.07 4.83 -0.45
C THR A 78 -20.57 3.67 0.38
N GLU A 79 -21.85 3.66 0.67
CA GLU A 79 -22.57 2.56 1.36
C GLU A 79 -23.39 1.76 0.35
N GLY A 80 -23.73 0.50 0.65
CA GLY A 80 -24.55 -0.35 -0.20
C GLY A 80 -24.18 -1.83 -0.10
N ASP A 81 -24.43 -2.60 -1.17
CA ASP A 81 -24.13 -4.02 -1.23
C ASP A 81 -22.63 -4.28 -1.22
N LEU A 82 -22.15 -4.87 -0.13
CA LEU A 82 -20.73 -5.13 0.12
C LEU A 82 -20.33 -6.47 -0.51
N HIS A 83 -19.29 -6.41 -1.34
CA HIS A 83 -18.63 -7.58 -1.91
C HIS A 83 -17.23 -7.74 -1.31
N LYS A 84 -16.86 -8.97 -1.01
CA LYS A 84 -15.47 -9.28 -0.63
C LYS A 84 -14.59 -9.17 -1.85
N GLU A 85 -13.54 -8.38 -1.73
CA GLU A 85 -12.53 -8.15 -2.76
C GLU A 85 -11.14 -8.50 -2.22
N HIS A 86 -10.27 -8.99 -3.10
CA HIS A 86 -8.88 -9.25 -2.77
C HIS A 86 -8.01 -8.09 -3.25
N ILE A 87 -7.32 -7.42 -2.32
CA ILE A 87 -6.48 -6.26 -2.63
C ILE A 87 -5.40 -6.66 -3.65
N ILE A 88 -4.75 -7.81 -3.42
CA ILE A 88 -3.88 -8.48 -4.39
C ILE A 88 -4.70 -9.57 -5.05
N PRO A 89 -4.72 -9.61 -6.41
CA PRO A 89 -5.54 -10.56 -7.14
C PRO A 89 -5.23 -12.01 -6.77
N ARG A 90 -6.27 -12.83 -6.62
CA ARG A 90 -6.13 -14.28 -6.33
C ARG A 90 -5.45 -15.05 -7.46
N SER A 91 -5.50 -14.51 -8.68
CA SER A 91 -4.83 -15.08 -9.86
C SER A 91 -3.32 -14.97 -9.80
N LEU A 92 -2.78 -14.15 -8.88
CA LEU A 92 -1.34 -14.02 -8.69
C LEU A 92 -0.77 -15.31 -8.09
N ARG A 93 -0.26 -16.18 -8.95
CA ARG A 93 0.48 -17.39 -8.60
C ARG A 93 1.97 -17.14 -8.73
N ILE A 94 2.56 -16.50 -7.73
CA ILE A 94 3.98 -16.12 -7.78
C ILE A 94 4.89 -17.34 -7.79
N LYS A 95 4.61 -18.31 -6.92
CA LYS A 95 5.28 -19.63 -6.89
C LYS A 95 4.35 -20.65 -6.24
N PRO A 96 4.19 -21.85 -6.81
CA PRO A 96 3.35 -22.90 -6.23
C PRO A 96 3.75 -23.33 -4.82
N GLU A 97 5.03 -23.19 -4.45
CA GLU A 97 5.62 -23.65 -3.20
C GLU A 97 5.80 -22.54 -2.16
N CYS A 98 5.28 -21.34 -2.41
CA CYS A 98 5.44 -20.22 -1.50
C CYS A 98 4.34 -20.20 -0.44
N GLU A 99 4.65 -20.53 0.81
CA GLU A 99 3.74 -20.44 1.97
C GLU A 99 3.08 -19.05 2.11
N ILE A 100 3.71 -18.00 1.57
CA ILE A 100 3.19 -16.64 1.59
C ILE A 100 2.04 -16.49 0.58
N CYS A 101 2.10 -17.22 -0.54
CA CYS A 101 1.05 -17.19 -1.56
C CYS A 101 -0.27 -17.77 -1.02
N ASP A 102 -0.21 -18.75 -0.14
CA ASP A 102 -1.40 -19.28 0.56
C ASP A 102 -2.05 -18.22 1.45
N LYS A 103 -1.25 -17.35 2.07
CA LYS A 103 -1.73 -16.24 2.91
C LYS A 103 -2.44 -15.14 2.10
N ILE A 104 -2.17 -15.02 0.79
CA ILE A 104 -2.90 -14.09 -0.10
C ILE A 104 -4.40 -14.46 -0.17
N GLN A 105 -4.75 -15.71 0.10
CA GLN A 105 -6.15 -16.16 0.17
C GLN A 105 -6.86 -15.74 1.47
N GLY A 106 -6.10 -15.35 2.50
CA GLY A 106 -6.60 -15.06 3.83
C GLY A 106 -7.25 -13.67 3.97
N ILE A 107 -7.82 -13.45 5.17
CA ILE A 107 -8.47 -12.17 5.57
C ILE A 107 -7.56 -10.95 5.43
N HIS A 108 -6.25 -11.15 5.53
CA HIS A 108 -5.25 -10.08 5.38
C HIS A 108 -5.29 -9.40 4.02
N ASN A 109 -5.72 -10.15 3.00
CA ASN A 109 -5.85 -9.66 1.62
C ASN A 109 -7.29 -9.29 1.25
N GLN A 110 -8.24 -9.34 2.19
CA GLN A 110 -9.66 -9.07 1.91
C GLN A 110 -10.08 -7.68 2.38
N VAL A 111 -10.94 -7.05 1.59
CA VAL A 111 -11.59 -5.77 1.88
C VAL A 111 -13.03 -5.78 1.38
N TRP A 112 -13.83 -4.80 1.82
CA TRP A 112 -15.17 -4.59 1.32
C TRP A 112 -15.16 -3.59 0.17
N ALA A 113 -15.74 -3.94 -0.96
CA ALA A 113 -15.82 -3.10 -2.14
C ALA A 113 -17.21 -3.13 -2.76
N CYS A 114 -17.60 -2.08 -3.47
CA CYS A 114 -18.76 -2.13 -4.35
C CYS A 114 -18.41 -2.91 -5.63
N ARG A 115 -19.45 -3.45 -6.27
CA ARG A 115 -19.29 -4.22 -7.51
C ARG A 115 -18.53 -3.46 -8.59
N GLN A 116 -18.81 -2.16 -8.74
CA GLN A 116 -18.15 -1.33 -9.76
C GLN A 116 -16.65 -1.16 -9.49
N CYS A 117 -16.24 -0.83 -8.25
CA CYS A 117 -14.83 -0.71 -7.90
C CYS A 117 -14.11 -2.05 -8.02
N ASN A 118 -14.75 -3.16 -7.59
CA ASN A 118 -14.20 -4.50 -7.72
C ASN A 118 -13.94 -4.85 -9.21
N SER A 119 -14.94 -4.67 -10.07
CA SER A 119 -14.81 -4.93 -11.52
C SER A 119 -13.77 -4.02 -12.18
N SER A 120 -13.73 -2.74 -11.83
CA SER A 120 -12.76 -1.77 -12.39
C SER A 120 -11.34 -2.06 -11.94
N LYS A 121 -11.15 -2.54 -10.71
CA LYS A 121 -9.85 -2.94 -10.20
C LYS A 121 -9.36 -4.21 -10.91
N GLY A 122 -10.19 -5.24 -10.98
CA GLY A 122 -9.82 -6.51 -11.64
C GLY A 122 -8.48 -7.02 -11.11
N THR A 123 -7.53 -7.30 -12.02
CA THR A 123 -6.19 -7.79 -11.70
C THR A 123 -5.16 -6.70 -11.41
N LYS A 124 -5.54 -5.43 -11.50
CA LYS A 124 -4.62 -4.30 -11.24
C LYS A 124 -4.10 -4.27 -9.82
N GLY A 125 -2.87 -3.80 -9.67
CA GLY A 125 -2.33 -3.39 -8.38
C GLY A 125 -3.09 -2.19 -7.80
N LEU A 126 -2.83 -1.88 -6.54
CA LEU A 126 -3.55 -0.80 -5.85
C LEU A 126 -3.20 0.57 -6.44
N TYR A 127 -1.93 0.83 -6.71
CA TYR A 127 -1.49 2.11 -7.26
C TYR A 127 -1.91 2.27 -8.72
N GLU A 128 -1.83 1.21 -9.51
CA GLU A 128 -2.33 1.18 -10.88
C GLU A 128 -3.83 1.48 -10.94
N PHE A 129 -4.62 0.85 -10.08
CA PHE A 129 -6.05 1.09 -9.99
C PHE A 129 -6.36 2.55 -9.65
N TYR A 130 -5.69 3.14 -8.65
CA TYR A 130 -5.92 4.53 -8.27
C TYR A 130 -5.41 5.52 -9.32
N LYS A 131 -4.31 5.23 -10.00
CA LYS A 131 -3.82 6.00 -11.14
C LYS A 131 -4.85 6.03 -12.29
N ALA A 132 -5.42 4.87 -12.61
CA ALA A 132 -6.46 4.76 -13.64
C ALA A 132 -7.77 5.45 -13.23
N LYS A 133 -8.13 5.41 -11.94
CA LYS A 133 -9.34 6.04 -11.40
C LYS A 133 -9.23 7.57 -11.35
N TYR A 134 -8.02 8.10 -11.15
CA TYR A 134 -7.75 9.54 -11.01
C TYR A 134 -6.61 9.97 -11.93
N PRO A 135 -6.80 9.93 -13.28
CA PRO A 135 -5.72 10.09 -14.24
C PRO A 135 -5.11 11.51 -14.25
N ASN A 136 -5.87 12.51 -13.81
CA ASN A 136 -5.41 13.90 -13.74
C ASN A 136 -4.75 14.29 -12.43
N GLU A 137 -4.76 13.37 -11.44
CA GLU A 137 -4.20 13.63 -10.11
C GLU A 137 -2.75 13.15 -10.02
N LYS A 138 -1.80 14.12 -10.04
CA LYS A 138 -0.36 13.80 -9.90
C LYS A 138 -0.02 13.04 -8.62
N LYS A 139 -0.81 13.24 -7.56
CA LYS A 139 -0.64 12.58 -6.27
C LYS A 139 -1.79 11.64 -5.95
N PHE A 140 -2.24 10.87 -6.95
CA PHE A 140 -3.35 9.91 -6.81
C PHE A 140 -3.18 8.97 -5.59
N TYR A 141 -1.95 8.66 -5.21
CA TYR A 141 -1.64 7.82 -4.04
C TYR A 141 -2.04 8.48 -2.71
N ASP A 142 -2.16 9.81 -2.64
CA ASP A 142 -2.66 10.50 -1.44
C ASP A 142 -4.17 10.34 -1.25
N LEU A 143 -4.88 9.89 -2.29
CA LEU A 143 -6.32 9.57 -2.26
C LEU A 143 -6.61 8.15 -1.78
N ILE A 144 -5.59 7.31 -1.64
CA ILE A 144 -5.75 5.95 -1.14
C ILE A 144 -6.05 6.00 0.37
N PRO A 145 -7.15 5.35 0.83
CA PRO A 145 -7.43 5.27 2.25
C PRO A 145 -6.26 4.64 3.03
N PRO A 146 -5.81 5.27 4.14
CA PRO A 146 -4.60 4.82 4.84
C PRO A 146 -4.62 3.37 5.29
N LEU A 147 -5.76 2.86 5.75
CA LEU A 147 -5.89 1.46 6.17
C LEU A 147 -5.75 0.50 4.99
N LEU A 148 -6.36 0.82 3.85
CA LEU A 148 -6.24 0.04 2.62
C LEU A 148 -4.80 -0.01 2.13
N GLU A 149 -4.14 1.15 2.02
CA GLU A 149 -2.75 1.25 1.57
C GLU A 149 -1.81 0.46 2.51
N LYS A 150 -2.04 0.54 3.82
CA LYS A 150 -1.26 -0.17 4.81
C LYS A 150 -1.41 -1.69 4.68
N LYS A 151 -2.63 -2.22 4.53
CA LYS A 151 -2.88 -3.65 4.27
C LYS A 151 -2.18 -4.09 2.98
N TYR A 152 -2.32 -3.29 1.93
CA TYR A 152 -1.69 -3.55 0.64
C TYR A 152 -0.16 -3.65 0.76
N LEU A 153 0.48 -2.63 1.32
CA LEU A 153 1.94 -2.58 1.47
C LEU A 153 2.50 -3.77 2.23
N LYS A 154 1.82 -4.23 3.28
CA LYS A 154 2.23 -5.42 4.03
C LYS A 154 2.13 -6.70 3.20
N THR A 155 1.03 -6.87 2.50
CA THR A 155 0.79 -8.07 1.71
C THR A 155 1.75 -8.13 0.52
N ILE A 156 1.91 -7.02 -0.22
CA ILE A 156 2.79 -6.95 -1.39
C ILE A 156 4.28 -7.04 -1.01
N TYR A 157 4.67 -6.55 0.17
CA TYR A 157 6.02 -6.75 0.68
C TYR A 157 6.38 -8.24 0.78
N ASN A 158 5.46 -9.05 1.26
CA ASN A 158 5.66 -10.50 1.33
C ASN A 158 5.75 -11.13 -0.05
N CYS A 159 4.98 -10.63 -1.02
CA CYS A 159 5.09 -11.07 -2.41
C CYS A 159 6.48 -10.77 -2.98
N HIS A 160 6.96 -9.54 -2.84
CA HIS A 160 8.32 -9.15 -3.26
C HIS A 160 9.42 -9.95 -2.54
N LYS A 161 9.21 -10.26 -1.26
CA LYS A 161 10.13 -11.12 -0.50
C LYS A 161 10.18 -12.53 -1.08
N CYS A 162 9.02 -13.09 -1.44
CA CYS A 162 8.91 -14.42 -2.01
C CYS A 162 9.65 -14.56 -3.34
N VAL A 163 9.54 -13.57 -4.23
CA VAL A 163 10.20 -13.58 -5.55
C VAL A 163 11.62 -12.99 -5.55
N GLY A 164 12.09 -12.48 -4.40
CA GLY A 164 13.45 -11.96 -4.26
C GLY A 164 13.67 -10.56 -4.86
N THR A 165 12.60 -9.78 -5.08
CA THR A 165 12.70 -8.44 -5.71
C THR A 165 12.82 -7.29 -4.72
N LEU A 166 12.77 -7.54 -3.40
CA LEU A 166 12.85 -6.48 -2.38
C LEU A 166 14.10 -5.58 -2.49
N ASN A 167 15.20 -6.12 -2.99
CA ASN A 167 16.46 -5.39 -3.13
C ASN A 167 16.67 -4.80 -4.53
N LYS A 168 15.72 -4.98 -5.44
CA LYS A 168 15.74 -4.33 -6.75
C LYS A 168 15.23 -2.88 -6.62
N GLY A 169 15.64 -2.01 -7.55
CA GLY A 169 15.19 -0.62 -7.65
C GLY A 169 14.03 -0.49 -8.63
N ASP A 170 14.29 0.21 -9.72
CA ASP A 170 13.42 0.36 -10.88
C ASP A 170 13.19 -1.02 -11.53
N ILE A 171 12.02 -1.63 -11.28
CA ILE A 171 11.72 -2.98 -11.81
C ILE A 171 10.87 -2.93 -13.08
N ASP A 172 10.16 -1.85 -13.33
CA ASP A 172 9.42 -1.67 -14.58
C ASP A 172 10.30 -1.13 -15.72
N GLY A 173 11.52 -0.65 -15.39
CA GLY A 173 12.53 -0.23 -16.33
C GLY A 173 12.27 1.15 -16.94
N ASP A 174 11.45 1.97 -16.31
CA ASP A 174 11.09 3.31 -16.81
C ASP A 174 12.16 4.38 -16.48
N GLY A 175 13.18 4.04 -15.70
CA GLY A 175 14.28 4.92 -15.27
C GLY A 175 14.00 5.66 -13.97
N GLU A 176 12.83 5.48 -13.36
CA GLU A 176 12.45 6.12 -12.10
C GLU A 176 11.94 5.10 -11.08
N ILE A 177 12.33 5.26 -9.81
CA ILE A 177 11.73 4.48 -8.73
C ILE A 177 10.45 5.18 -8.28
N SER A 178 9.31 4.55 -8.52
CA SER A 178 7.99 5.09 -8.25
C SER A 178 7.08 4.07 -7.54
N VAL A 179 5.90 4.49 -7.10
CA VAL A 179 4.91 3.57 -6.50
C VAL A 179 4.42 2.51 -7.50
N MET A 180 4.61 2.74 -8.81
CA MET A 180 4.23 1.79 -9.84
C MET A 180 5.11 0.53 -9.80
N ASP A 181 6.39 0.67 -9.42
CA ASP A 181 7.28 -0.47 -9.22
C ASP A 181 6.76 -1.47 -8.19
N ILE A 182 6.02 -0.99 -7.18
CA ILE A 182 5.42 -1.87 -6.17
C ILE A 182 4.38 -2.79 -6.80
N ASP A 183 3.63 -2.30 -7.79
CA ASP A 183 2.57 -3.06 -8.45
C ASP A 183 3.11 -3.97 -9.56
N PHE A 184 4.33 -3.72 -10.06
CA PHE A 184 4.89 -4.41 -11.23
C PHE A 184 4.96 -5.95 -11.09
N ILE A 185 5.10 -6.46 -9.86
CA ILE A 185 5.08 -7.90 -9.58
C ILE A 185 3.74 -8.58 -9.94
N LEU A 186 2.69 -7.81 -10.18
CA LEU A 186 1.35 -8.30 -10.49
C LEU A 186 1.16 -8.58 -12.00
N HIS A 187 2.15 -8.23 -12.81
CA HIS A 187 2.21 -8.42 -14.26
C HIS A 187 3.28 -9.46 -14.64
#